data_0ccf76f360f9b387020495efb1b8e88e
#
_entry.id   0ccf76f360f9b387020495efb1b8e88e
#
_cell.length_a   1.000
_cell.length_b   1.000
_cell.length_c   1.000
_cell.angle_alpha   90.00
_cell.angle_beta   90.00
_cell.angle_gamma   90.00
#
_symmetry.space_group_name_H-M   'P 1'
#
loop_
_entity.id
_entity.type
_entity.pdbx_description
1 polymer ?
#
loop_
_entity_poly.entity_id
_entity_poly.type
_entity_poly.pdbx_seq_one_letter_code
_entity_poly.pdbx_strand_id
1 'polypeptide(L)'
;MHLTNVAIQKTAAQYDDRLGGKWDLRSLKLYLMSKYGPERMSEATALIQDCIIRSLQSVAKTIINDKHCFELYGFDILLDDQLRPWLIEINASPSMTANTPTDYEGKINLLEDTFQVLDPEKV
;
A
#
# COMPACT_ATOMS: atom_id res chain seq x y z
N MET A 1 -19.04 -4.67 11.77
CA MET A 1 -18.10 -3.56 11.48
C MET A 1 -16.68 -4.11 11.42
N HIS A 2 -15.97 -3.81 10.36
CA HIS A 2 -14.56 -4.20 10.23
C HIS A 2 -13.68 -3.09 10.79
N LEU A 3 -12.80 -3.44 11.74
CA LEU A 3 -11.89 -2.50 12.36
C LEU A 3 -10.59 -2.46 11.56
N THR A 4 -10.30 -1.34 10.92
CA THR A 4 -9.10 -1.16 10.10
C THR A 4 -8.02 -0.34 10.80
N ASN A 5 -8.39 0.44 11.80
CA ASN A 5 -7.43 1.24 12.57
C ASN A 5 -6.63 0.37 13.53
N VAL A 6 -5.30 0.44 13.45
CA VAL A 6 -4.40 -0.37 14.29
C VAL A 6 -4.63 -0.11 15.79
N ALA A 7 -4.89 1.12 16.19
CA ALA A 7 -5.15 1.45 17.60
C ALA A 7 -6.39 0.75 18.13
N ILE A 8 -7.42 0.57 17.31
CA ILE A 8 -8.64 -0.17 17.66
C ILE A 8 -8.36 -1.67 17.60
N GLN A 9 -7.65 -2.15 16.61
CA GLN A 9 -7.28 -3.57 16.47
C GLN A 9 -6.48 -4.08 17.67
N LYS A 10 -5.63 -3.23 18.26
CA LYS A 10 -4.82 -3.59 19.44
C LYS A 10 -5.65 -3.98 20.65
N THR A 11 -6.92 -3.56 20.69
CA THR A 11 -7.84 -3.92 21.78
C THR A 11 -8.70 -5.14 21.45
N ALA A 12 -8.62 -5.66 20.22
CA ALA A 12 -9.37 -6.84 19.79
C ALA A 12 -8.78 -8.12 20.39
N ALA A 13 -9.65 -9.06 20.77
CA ALA A 13 -9.23 -10.32 21.41
C ALA A 13 -8.35 -11.23 20.53
N GLN A 14 -8.40 -11.04 19.22
CA GLN A 14 -7.65 -11.84 18.26
C GLN A 14 -6.41 -11.13 17.70
N TYR A 15 -6.03 -10.01 18.30
CA TYR A 15 -4.86 -9.28 17.85
C TYR A 15 -3.57 -10.06 18.16
N ASP A 16 -2.71 -10.24 17.14
CA ASP A 16 -1.40 -10.85 17.28
C ASP A 16 -0.33 -9.77 17.16
N ASP A 17 0.39 -9.49 18.23
CA ASP A 17 1.45 -8.48 18.28
C ASP A 17 2.55 -8.72 17.27
N ARG A 18 2.83 -9.99 16.94
CA ARG A 18 3.87 -10.35 15.98
C ARG A 18 3.50 -9.92 14.56
N LEU A 19 2.21 -9.96 14.24
CA LEU A 19 1.68 -9.54 12.95
C LEU A 19 1.28 -8.06 12.94
N GLY A 20 1.04 -7.48 14.14
CA GLY A 20 0.68 -6.08 14.29
C GLY A 20 -0.65 -5.70 13.67
N GLY A 21 -1.54 -6.67 13.44
CA GLY A 21 -2.80 -6.43 12.71
C GLY A 21 -2.58 -6.12 11.23
N LYS A 22 -1.36 -6.29 10.73
CA LYS A 22 -0.97 -6.00 9.35
C LYS A 22 -0.35 -7.23 8.70
N TRP A 23 -0.58 -7.36 7.41
CA TRP A 23 0.08 -8.36 6.57
C TRP A 23 1.00 -7.65 5.60
N ASP A 24 2.16 -8.22 5.30
CA ASP A 24 2.95 -7.74 4.19
C ASP A 24 2.26 -8.11 2.87
N LEU A 25 2.66 -7.42 1.81
CA LEU A 25 2.04 -7.60 0.49
C LEU A 25 2.24 -9.02 -0.03
N ARG A 26 3.40 -9.61 0.21
CA ARG A 26 3.70 -10.98 -0.23
C ARG A 26 2.78 -11.99 0.44
N SER A 27 2.61 -11.89 1.75
CA SER A 27 1.73 -12.80 2.50
C SER A 27 0.29 -12.64 2.06
N LEU A 28 -0.18 -11.42 1.84
CA LEU A 28 -1.52 -11.16 1.33
C LEU A 28 -1.73 -11.76 -0.05
N LYS A 29 -0.78 -11.57 -0.96
CA LYS A 29 -0.85 -12.15 -2.31
C LYS A 29 -0.93 -13.66 -2.28
N LEU A 30 -0.09 -14.32 -1.46
CA LEU A 30 -0.11 -15.78 -1.33
C LEU A 30 -1.44 -16.28 -0.77
N TYR A 31 -1.98 -15.60 0.23
CA TYR A 31 -3.29 -15.93 0.79
C TYR A 31 -4.41 -15.82 -0.25
N LEU A 32 -4.44 -14.70 -0.99
CA LEU A 32 -5.47 -14.46 -2.00
C LEU A 32 -5.33 -15.44 -3.18
N MET A 33 -4.10 -15.78 -3.58
CA MET A 33 -3.86 -16.79 -4.61
C MET A 33 -4.37 -18.16 -4.18
N SER A 34 -4.19 -18.55 -2.91
CA SER A 34 -4.67 -19.83 -2.41
C SER A 34 -6.19 -19.87 -2.33
N LYS A 35 -6.84 -18.73 -2.05
CA LYS A 35 -8.30 -18.66 -1.89
C LYS A 35 -9.04 -18.47 -3.21
N TYR A 36 -8.53 -17.66 -4.12
CA TYR A 36 -9.22 -17.25 -5.34
C TYR A 36 -8.57 -17.76 -6.63
N GLY A 37 -7.35 -18.28 -6.54
CA GLY A 37 -6.57 -18.75 -7.68
C GLY A 37 -5.70 -17.66 -8.31
N PRO A 38 -4.66 -18.08 -9.06
CA PRO A 38 -3.68 -17.15 -9.64
C PRO A 38 -4.27 -16.21 -10.69
N GLU A 39 -5.26 -16.66 -11.47
CA GLU A 39 -5.87 -15.83 -12.52
C GLU A 39 -6.64 -14.66 -11.91
N ARG A 40 -7.47 -14.94 -10.88
CA ARG A 40 -8.21 -13.90 -10.17
C ARG A 40 -7.27 -12.91 -9.49
N MET A 41 -6.17 -13.40 -8.92
CA MET A 41 -5.18 -12.53 -8.30
C MET A 41 -4.48 -11.64 -9.32
N SER A 42 -4.17 -12.17 -10.49
CA SER A 42 -3.57 -11.39 -11.59
C SER A 42 -4.51 -10.27 -12.07
N GLU A 43 -5.79 -10.59 -12.25
CA GLU A 43 -6.81 -9.59 -12.61
C GLU A 43 -6.95 -8.51 -11.54
N ALA A 44 -6.98 -8.90 -10.27
CA ALA A 44 -7.06 -7.96 -9.15
C ALA A 44 -5.86 -7.03 -9.12
N THR A 45 -4.66 -7.56 -9.33
CA THR A 45 -3.43 -6.76 -9.40
C THR A 45 -3.50 -5.72 -10.51
N ALA A 46 -3.95 -6.12 -11.69
CA ALA A 46 -4.12 -5.21 -12.82
C ALA A 46 -5.15 -4.10 -12.52
N LEU A 47 -6.26 -4.44 -11.87
CA LEU A 47 -7.27 -3.46 -11.47
C LEU A 47 -6.75 -2.48 -10.42
N ILE A 48 -5.96 -2.94 -9.47
CA ILE A 48 -5.33 -2.08 -8.47
C ILE A 48 -4.38 -1.10 -9.15
N GLN A 49 -3.52 -1.57 -10.05
CA GLN A 49 -2.60 -0.73 -10.79
C GLN A 49 -3.35 0.32 -11.63
N ASP A 50 -4.41 -0.08 -12.30
CA ASP A 50 -5.24 0.83 -13.08
C ASP A 50 -5.89 1.90 -12.20
N CYS A 51 -6.39 1.51 -11.04
CA CYS A 51 -6.96 2.43 -10.06
C CYS A 51 -5.94 3.49 -9.62
N ILE A 52 -4.72 3.07 -9.32
CA ILE A 52 -3.63 3.97 -8.92
C ILE A 52 -3.28 4.93 -10.05
N ILE A 53 -3.10 4.43 -11.26
CA ILE A 53 -2.74 5.24 -12.44
C ILE A 53 -3.82 6.29 -12.73
N ARG A 54 -5.09 5.90 -12.73
CA ARG A 54 -6.20 6.83 -12.97
C ARG A 54 -6.28 7.90 -11.90
N SER A 55 -6.05 7.53 -10.64
CA SER A 55 -6.04 8.48 -9.53
C SER A 55 -4.91 9.50 -9.67
N LEU A 56 -3.71 9.04 -10.03
CA LEU A 56 -2.57 9.93 -10.28
C LEU A 56 -2.81 10.84 -11.46
N GLN A 57 -3.40 10.36 -12.54
CA GLN A 57 -3.74 11.18 -13.71
C GLN A 57 -4.73 12.29 -13.37
N SER A 58 -5.69 12.01 -12.49
CA SER A 58 -6.68 13.02 -12.10
C SER A 58 -6.08 14.16 -11.29
N VAL A 59 -5.03 13.90 -10.51
CA VAL A 59 -4.37 14.92 -9.69
C VAL A 59 -3.13 15.51 -10.35
N ALA A 60 -2.60 14.90 -11.40
CA ALA A 60 -1.37 15.34 -12.07
C ALA A 60 -1.46 16.77 -12.61
N LYS A 61 -2.64 17.22 -12.98
CA LYS A 61 -2.88 18.58 -13.49
C LYS A 61 -2.76 19.64 -12.41
N THR A 62 -2.88 19.27 -11.14
CA THR A 62 -2.83 20.20 -10.01
C THR A 62 -1.49 20.14 -9.27
N ILE A 63 -0.64 19.17 -9.59
CA ILE A 63 0.68 19.02 -8.98
C ILE A 63 1.66 19.94 -9.68
N ILE A 64 2.44 20.70 -8.87
CA ILE A 64 3.53 21.51 -9.39
C ILE A 64 4.67 20.59 -9.80
N ASN A 65 4.99 20.62 -11.09
CA ASN A 65 6.03 19.77 -11.67
C ASN A 65 7.39 20.45 -11.52
N ASP A 66 8.09 20.14 -10.44
CA ASP A 66 9.45 20.60 -10.21
C ASP A 66 10.38 19.39 -10.16
N LYS A 67 11.37 19.33 -11.04
CA LYS A 67 12.33 18.23 -11.11
C LYS A 67 13.22 18.10 -9.86
N HIS A 68 13.24 19.12 -9.01
CA HIS A 68 13.97 19.11 -7.73
C HIS A 68 13.10 18.68 -6.56
N CYS A 69 11.83 18.43 -6.79
CA CYS A 69 10.87 18.01 -5.77
C CYS A 69 10.22 16.68 -6.15
N PHE A 70 9.92 15.88 -5.15
CA PHE A 70 9.16 14.65 -5.33
C PHE A 70 8.11 14.53 -4.23
N GLU A 71 7.10 13.70 -4.48
CA GLU A 71 6.12 13.33 -3.48
C GLU A 71 5.95 11.83 -3.46
N LEU A 72 5.81 11.28 -2.26
CA LEU A 72 5.47 9.88 -2.04
C LEU A 72 4.01 9.81 -1.59
N TYR A 73 3.20 9.00 -2.31
CA TYR A 73 1.79 8.86 -2.00
C TYR A 73 1.50 7.48 -1.42
N GLY A 74 0.63 7.45 -0.42
CA GLY A 74 0.03 6.22 0.06
C GLY A 74 -1.40 6.10 -0.45
N PHE A 75 -1.77 4.92 -0.95
CA PHE A 75 -3.12 4.64 -1.43
C PHE A 75 -3.78 3.63 -0.50
N ASP A 76 -4.91 4.00 0.06
CA ASP A 76 -5.73 3.08 0.84
C ASP A 76 -6.78 2.47 -0.07
N ILE A 77 -6.65 1.17 -0.33
CA ILE A 77 -7.51 0.43 -1.24
C ILE A 77 -8.17 -0.71 -0.48
N LEU A 78 -9.49 -0.80 -0.60
CA LEU A 78 -10.27 -1.90 -0.05
C LEU A 78 -10.61 -2.87 -1.18
N LEU A 79 -10.41 -4.16 -0.96
CA LEU A 79 -10.84 -5.21 -1.88
C LEU A 79 -12.19 -5.76 -1.42
N ASP A 80 -13.16 -5.83 -2.33
CA ASP A 80 -14.44 -6.48 -2.03
C ASP A 80 -14.33 -8.01 -2.15
N ASP A 81 -15.43 -8.72 -1.92
CA ASP A 81 -15.47 -10.18 -1.96
C ASP A 81 -15.24 -10.77 -3.36
N GLN A 82 -15.29 -9.93 -4.39
CA GLN A 82 -14.98 -10.30 -5.77
C GLN A 82 -13.58 -9.83 -6.18
N LEU A 83 -12.75 -9.39 -5.23
CA LEU A 83 -11.41 -8.84 -5.42
C LEU A 83 -11.39 -7.58 -6.29
N ARG A 84 -12.47 -6.82 -6.33
CA ARG A 84 -12.46 -5.51 -6.98
C ARG A 84 -11.93 -4.45 -6.02
N PRO A 85 -11.01 -3.60 -6.48
CA PRO A 85 -10.45 -2.56 -5.64
C PRO A 85 -11.37 -1.33 -5.56
N TRP A 86 -11.45 -0.76 -4.36
CA TRP A 86 -12.14 0.50 -4.10
C TRP A 86 -11.17 1.44 -3.43
N LEU A 87 -10.93 2.59 -4.07
CA LEU A 87 -10.06 3.61 -3.50
C LEU A 87 -10.77 4.29 -2.33
N ILE A 88 -10.17 4.25 -1.16
CA ILE A 88 -10.71 4.90 0.04
C ILE A 88 -10.13 6.30 0.17
N GLU A 89 -8.80 6.42 0.14
CA GLU A 89 -8.14 7.73 0.21
C GLU A 89 -6.73 7.69 -0.37
N ILE A 90 -6.20 8.87 -0.65
CA ILE A 90 -4.80 9.06 -1.06
C ILE A 90 -4.15 9.98 -0.03
N ASN A 91 -3.02 9.56 0.52
CA ASN A 91 -2.24 10.33 1.48
C ASN A 91 -0.96 10.85 0.82
N ALA A 92 -0.74 12.16 0.85
CA ALA A 92 0.47 12.78 0.32
C ALA A 92 1.69 12.58 1.23
N SER A 93 1.47 12.19 2.48
CA SER A 93 2.54 11.94 3.46
C SER A 93 2.24 10.64 4.21
N PRO A 94 2.50 9.47 3.59
CA PRO A 94 2.22 8.21 4.23
C PRO A 94 3.06 8.03 5.50
N SER A 95 2.46 7.38 6.50
CA SER A 95 3.15 7.13 7.77
C SER A 95 4.37 6.22 7.58
N MET A 96 5.49 6.61 8.19
CA MET A 96 6.70 5.79 8.26
C MET A 96 6.87 5.14 9.63
N THR A 97 5.86 5.24 10.50
CA THR A 97 5.87 4.59 11.80
C THR A 97 5.74 3.07 11.62
N ALA A 98 6.61 2.34 12.28
CA ALA A 98 6.64 0.88 12.21
C ALA A 98 6.21 0.30 13.55
N ASN A 99 5.29 -0.70 13.52
CA ASN A 99 4.74 -1.34 14.72
C ASN A 99 5.30 -2.75 14.96
N THR A 100 5.91 -3.36 13.95
CA THR A 100 6.48 -4.72 14.02
C THR A 100 7.81 -4.74 13.28
N PRO A 101 8.66 -5.76 13.52
CA PRO A 101 9.91 -5.91 12.76
C PRO A 101 9.68 -6.02 11.25
N THR A 102 8.63 -6.72 10.82
CA THR A 102 8.28 -6.85 9.40
C THR A 102 7.86 -5.50 8.81
N ASP A 103 7.08 -4.73 9.56
CA ASP A 103 6.65 -3.39 9.15
C ASP A 103 7.86 -2.44 9.05
N TYR A 104 8.77 -2.51 10.01
CA TYR A 104 10.01 -1.73 10.00
C TYR A 104 10.85 -2.04 8.76
N GLU A 105 11.06 -3.33 8.49
CA GLU A 105 11.83 -3.78 7.33
C GLU A 105 11.19 -3.32 6.01
N GLY A 106 9.87 -3.44 5.90
CA GLY A 106 9.13 -2.96 4.73
C GLY A 106 9.28 -1.46 4.52
N LYS A 107 9.23 -0.65 5.59
CA LYS A 107 9.43 0.80 5.50
C LYS A 107 10.86 1.17 5.08
N ILE A 108 11.85 0.47 5.62
CA ILE A 108 13.26 0.68 5.22
C ILE A 108 13.44 0.35 3.73
N ASN A 109 12.92 -0.78 3.27
CA ASN A 109 13.01 -1.17 1.87
C ASN A 109 12.32 -0.15 0.94
N LEU A 110 11.17 0.37 1.36
CA LEU A 110 10.47 1.42 0.62
C LEU A 110 11.33 2.68 0.49
N LEU A 111 11.96 3.11 1.57
CA LEU A 111 12.83 4.29 1.54
C LEU A 111 14.06 4.06 0.66
N GLU A 112 14.68 2.89 0.73
CA GLU A 112 15.80 2.55 -0.13
C GLU A 112 15.41 2.56 -1.61
N ASP A 113 14.28 1.97 -1.96
CA ASP A 113 13.78 1.95 -3.32
C ASP A 113 13.46 3.37 -3.82
N THR A 114 12.89 4.20 -2.94
CA THR A 114 12.60 5.59 -3.26
C THR A 114 13.89 6.35 -3.59
N PHE A 115 14.93 6.20 -2.78
CA PHE A 115 16.21 6.86 -3.04
C PHE A 115 16.87 6.36 -4.31
N GLN A 116 16.73 5.08 -4.65
CA GLN A 116 17.24 4.55 -5.90
C GLN A 116 16.55 5.15 -7.11
N VAL A 117 15.23 5.32 -7.05
CA VAL A 117 14.45 5.95 -8.13
C VAL A 117 14.83 7.41 -8.32
N LEU A 118 15.08 8.11 -7.21
CA LEU A 118 15.39 9.54 -7.20
C LEU A 118 16.85 9.85 -7.45
N ASP A 119 17.73 8.85 -7.53
CA ASP A 119 19.18 9.00 -7.57
C ASP A 119 19.61 10.17 -8.46
N PRO A 120 20.04 11.32 -7.87
CA PRO A 120 20.36 12.50 -8.64
C PRO A 120 21.65 12.39 -9.44
N GLU A 121 22.50 11.41 -9.13
CA GLU A 121 23.75 11.19 -9.82
C GLU A 121 23.57 10.44 -11.15
N LYS A 122 22.42 9.83 -11.36
CA LYS A 122 22.09 9.15 -12.62
C LYS A 122 21.38 10.06 -13.62
N VAL A 123 21.15 11.27 -13.27
CA VAL A 123 20.44 12.23 -14.11
C VAL A 123 21.43 12.98 -15.01
#